data_74f79d1bc7d20874687328a2c0aecd66
#
_entry.id   74f79d1bc7d20874687328a2c0aecd66
#
_cell.length_a   1.000
_cell.length_b   1.000
_cell.length_c   1.000
_cell.angle_alpha   90.00
_cell.angle_beta   90.00
_cell.angle_gamma   90.00
#
_symmetry.space_group_name_H-M   'P 1'
#
loop_
_entity.id
_entity.type
_entity.pdbx_description
1 polymer ?
#
loop_
_entity_poly.entity_id
_entity_poly.type
_entity_poly.pdbx_seq_one_letter_code
_entity_poly.pdbx_strand_id
1 'polypeptide(L)'
;MDMGSRRMQIVGIVLAVLMAALLAVTLWVYRPVSLAEAADARTGLEPKVVVVVRLDEMDGDVHTSYEAYDPALLEQMELLVDTTRLRLVRRSSIAPLDGMCKIVIIGEDEIICSFDYNLTTNSIYIGDRIYALRSTQSEPLSELTAAICGEV
;
A
#
# COMPACT_ATOMS: atom_id res chain seq x y z
N MET A 1 -10.99 -53.28 -20.06
CA MET A 1 -10.63 -52.02 -19.36
C MET A 1 -10.64 -50.91 -20.38
N ASP A 2 -11.64 -50.04 -20.30
CA ASP A 2 -12.06 -49.17 -21.39
C ASP A 2 -11.09 -48.00 -21.57
N MET A 3 -10.52 -47.82 -22.77
CA MET A 3 -9.62 -46.73 -23.12
C MET A 3 -10.25 -45.32 -22.90
N GLY A 4 -11.56 -45.25 -22.97
CA GLY A 4 -12.34 -44.02 -22.68
C GLY A 4 -12.26 -43.59 -21.22
N SER A 5 -12.35 -44.54 -20.31
CA SER A 5 -12.30 -44.26 -18.84
C SER A 5 -10.93 -43.70 -18.41
N ARG A 6 -9.84 -44.24 -18.93
CA ARG A 6 -8.46 -43.75 -18.64
C ARG A 6 -8.22 -42.36 -19.17
N ARG A 7 -8.71 -42.03 -20.36
CA ARG A 7 -8.60 -40.67 -20.93
C ARG A 7 -9.38 -39.66 -20.11
N MET A 8 -10.57 -40.03 -19.65
CA MET A 8 -11.39 -39.16 -18.81
C MET A 8 -10.78 -38.90 -17.42
N GLN A 9 -10.14 -39.94 -16.84
CA GLN A 9 -9.40 -39.77 -15.58
C GLN A 9 -8.16 -38.88 -15.74
N ILE A 10 -7.40 -39.01 -16.83
CA ILE A 10 -6.24 -38.14 -17.10
C ILE A 10 -6.67 -36.70 -17.27
N VAL A 11 -7.73 -36.46 -18.05
CA VAL A 11 -8.28 -35.09 -18.23
C VAL A 11 -8.76 -34.50 -16.91
N GLY A 12 -9.42 -35.30 -16.06
CA GLY A 12 -9.86 -34.86 -14.72
C GLY A 12 -8.68 -34.47 -13.80
N ILE A 13 -7.61 -35.28 -13.81
CA ILE A 13 -6.40 -34.97 -13.02
C ILE A 13 -5.72 -33.70 -13.52
N VAL A 14 -5.56 -33.52 -14.83
CA VAL A 14 -4.94 -32.33 -15.42
C VAL A 14 -5.76 -31.08 -15.07
N LEU A 15 -7.08 -31.16 -15.17
CA LEU A 15 -7.97 -30.05 -14.81
C LEU A 15 -7.87 -29.68 -13.32
N ALA A 16 -7.83 -30.68 -12.44
CA ALA A 16 -7.67 -30.48 -11.00
C ALA A 16 -6.32 -29.81 -10.67
N VAL A 17 -5.23 -30.22 -11.31
CA VAL A 17 -3.90 -29.63 -11.12
C VAL A 17 -3.89 -28.17 -11.60
N LEU A 18 -4.48 -27.88 -12.76
CA LEU A 18 -4.59 -26.51 -13.28
C LEU A 18 -5.43 -25.61 -12.35
N MET A 19 -6.55 -26.10 -11.83
CA MET A 19 -7.38 -25.38 -10.88
C MET A 19 -6.63 -25.11 -9.57
N ALA A 20 -5.90 -26.10 -9.05
CA ALA A 20 -5.09 -25.93 -7.85
C ALA A 20 -3.97 -24.90 -8.07
N ALA A 21 -3.29 -24.94 -9.21
CA ALA A 21 -2.26 -23.97 -9.57
C ALA A 21 -2.83 -22.54 -9.68
N LEU A 22 -3.97 -22.38 -10.35
CA LEU A 22 -4.66 -21.09 -10.44
C LEU A 22 -5.06 -20.56 -9.07
N LEU A 23 -5.60 -21.41 -8.20
CA LEU A 23 -5.96 -21.04 -6.84
C LEU A 23 -4.73 -20.61 -6.04
N ALA A 24 -3.64 -21.34 -6.12
CA ALA A 24 -2.38 -21.02 -5.44
C ALA A 24 -1.83 -19.66 -5.90
N VAL A 25 -1.81 -19.40 -7.20
CA VAL A 25 -1.39 -18.11 -7.77
C VAL A 25 -2.30 -16.98 -7.28
N THR A 26 -3.62 -17.20 -7.30
CA THR A 26 -4.59 -16.19 -6.83
C THR A 26 -4.38 -15.88 -5.35
N LEU A 27 -4.24 -16.89 -4.51
CA LEU A 27 -3.99 -16.70 -3.08
C LEU A 27 -2.67 -15.99 -2.83
N TRP A 28 -1.64 -16.27 -3.62
CA TRP A 28 -0.34 -15.62 -3.50
C TRP A 28 -0.40 -14.14 -3.92
N VAL A 29 -1.08 -13.82 -5.03
CA VAL A 29 -1.21 -12.45 -5.55
C VAL A 29 -2.04 -11.56 -4.60
N TYR A 30 -3.10 -12.12 -4.00
CA TYR A 30 -3.99 -11.37 -3.10
C TYR A 30 -3.65 -11.56 -1.60
N ARG A 31 -2.49 -12.13 -1.28
CA ARG A 31 -2.04 -12.20 0.11
C ARG A 31 -1.92 -10.81 0.72
N PRO A 32 -2.26 -10.63 2.01
CA PRO A 32 -1.98 -9.38 2.70
C PRO A 32 -0.46 -9.15 2.78
N VAL A 33 -0.03 -7.96 2.40
CA VAL A 33 1.37 -7.52 2.48
C VAL A 33 1.49 -6.38 3.48
N SER A 34 2.66 -6.16 4.08
CA SER A 34 2.90 -4.97 4.88
C SER A 34 3.02 -3.74 3.98
N LEU A 35 2.76 -2.55 4.52
CA LEU A 35 2.99 -1.31 3.79
C LEU A 35 4.48 -1.17 3.43
N ALA A 36 5.38 -1.54 4.34
CA ALA A 36 6.81 -1.57 4.08
C ALA A 36 7.17 -2.46 2.88
N GLU A 37 6.63 -3.68 2.81
CA GLU A 37 6.85 -4.60 1.69
C GLU A 37 6.25 -4.04 0.38
N ALA A 38 5.05 -3.48 0.43
CA ALA A 38 4.38 -2.95 -0.75
C ALA A 38 5.06 -1.71 -1.32
N ALA A 39 5.57 -0.82 -0.46
CA ALA A 39 6.26 0.41 -0.82
C ALA A 39 7.78 0.22 -1.04
N ASP A 40 8.27 -1.03 -0.98
CA ASP A 40 9.69 -1.37 -1.08
C ASP A 40 10.55 -0.53 -0.12
N ALA A 41 10.08 -0.43 1.15
CA ALA A 41 10.74 0.38 2.17
C ALA A 41 12.14 -0.16 2.47
N ARG A 42 13.10 0.74 2.50
CA ARG A 42 14.49 0.40 2.85
C ARG A 42 14.59 0.13 4.35
N THR A 43 15.11 -1.03 4.70
CA THR A 43 15.29 -1.45 6.09
C THR A 43 16.62 -0.96 6.67
N GLY A 44 16.64 -0.69 7.96
CA GLY A 44 17.84 -0.31 8.70
C GLY A 44 18.25 1.15 8.56
N LEU A 45 17.40 2.00 7.97
CA LEU A 45 17.57 3.43 7.90
C LEU A 45 16.67 4.10 8.94
N GLU A 46 17.23 5.07 9.66
CA GLU A 46 16.50 5.85 10.66
C GLU A 46 15.76 7.02 9.97
N PRO A 47 14.44 7.17 10.17
CA PRO A 47 13.70 8.30 9.61
C PRO A 47 14.15 9.62 10.25
N LYS A 48 14.35 10.65 9.43
CA LYS A 48 14.75 12.00 9.87
C LYS A 48 13.65 13.03 9.59
N VAL A 49 12.86 12.80 8.56
CA VAL A 49 11.73 13.67 8.22
C VAL A 49 10.64 12.87 7.51
N VAL A 50 9.40 13.19 7.82
CA VAL A 50 8.23 12.78 7.03
C VAL A 50 7.70 14.01 6.31
N VAL A 51 7.56 13.89 5.00
CA VAL A 51 6.98 14.93 4.14
C VAL A 51 5.62 14.46 3.66
N VAL A 52 4.60 15.25 3.90
CA VAL A 52 3.25 15.04 3.37
C VAL A 52 2.96 16.12 2.34
N VAL A 53 2.74 15.73 1.11
CA VAL A 53 2.37 16.62 0.00
C VAL A 53 0.89 16.44 -0.30
N ARG A 54 0.09 17.50 -0.12
CA ARG A 54 -1.34 17.48 -0.47
C ARG A 54 -1.48 17.66 -1.98
N LEU A 55 -1.95 16.62 -2.65
CA LEU A 55 -2.17 16.62 -4.10
C LEU A 55 -3.54 17.18 -4.50
N ASP A 56 -4.47 17.23 -3.55
CA ASP A 56 -5.80 17.82 -3.69
C ASP A 56 -5.82 19.34 -3.47
N GLU A 57 -4.76 19.89 -2.86
CA GLU A 57 -4.57 21.32 -2.63
C GLU A 57 -3.54 21.88 -3.62
N MET A 58 -3.97 22.05 -4.87
CA MET A 58 -3.16 22.66 -5.91
C MET A 58 -3.58 24.11 -6.15
N ASP A 59 -2.63 25.04 -6.03
CA ASP A 59 -2.75 26.40 -6.54
C ASP A 59 -1.82 26.56 -7.76
N GLY A 60 -2.38 26.30 -8.93
CA GLY A 60 -1.60 26.20 -10.17
C GLY A 60 -0.69 24.96 -10.18
N ASP A 61 0.63 25.18 -10.28
CA ASP A 61 1.66 24.12 -10.24
C ASP A 61 2.28 23.93 -8.85
N VAL A 62 1.75 24.61 -7.82
CA VAL A 62 2.29 24.56 -6.45
C VAL A 62 1.49 23.59 -5.60
N HIS A 63 2.15 22.57 -5.06
CA HIS A 63 1.58 21.66 -4.06
C HIS A 63 1.90 22.18 -2.66
N THR A 64 0.92 22.07 -1.75
CA THR A 64 1.16 22.30 -0.33
C THR A 64 1.90 21.10 0.25
N SER A 65 3.05 21.35 0.90
CA SER A 65 3.84 20.34 1.56
C SER A 65 4.03 20.66 3.04
N TYR A 66 3.97 19.63 3.86
CA TYR A 66 4.15 19.69 5.30
C TYR A 66 5.30 18.77 5.69
N GLU A 67 6.18 19.24 6.58
CA GLU A 67 7.34 18.49 7.03
C GLU A 67 7.27 18.27 8.54
N ALA A 68 7.48 17.04 8.98
CA ALA A 68 7.53 16.68 10.39
C ALA A 68 8.92 16.14 10.74
N TYR A 69 9.51 16.74 11.78
CA TYR A 69 10.81 16.38 12.34
C TYR A 69 10.70 15.88 13.78
N ASP A 70 9.50 15.88 14.36
CA ASP A 70 9.26 15.41 15.71
C ASP A 70 9.56 13.90 15.82
N PRO A 71 10.52 13.48 16.68
CA PRO A 71 10.87 12.09 16.82
C PRO A 71 9.68 11.17 17.16
N ALA A 72 8.70 11.67 17.92
CA ALA A 72 7.52 10.89 18.29
C ALA A 72 6.62 10.62 17.05
N LEU A 73 6.45 11.61 16.15
CA LEU A 73 5.71 11.43 14.89
C LEU A 73 6.47 10.52 13.93
N LEU A 74 7.80 10.63 13.88
CA LEU A 74 8.65 9.76 13.04
C LEU A 74 8.55 8.30 13.48
N GLU A 75 8.67 8.01 14.80
CA GLU A 75 8.53 6.67 15.35
C GLU A 75 7.14 6.08 15.10
N GLN A 76 6.08 6.88 15.25
CA GLN A 76 4.73 6.44 14.94
C GLN A 76 4.54 6.12 13.47
N MET A 77 5.09 6.92 12.56
CA MET A 77 5.01 6.67 11.12
C MET A 77 5.77 5.40 10.75
N GLU A 78 6.98 5.19 11.28
CA GLU A 78 7.75 3.97 11.07
C GLU A 78 6.98 2.73 11.54
N LEU A 79 6.42 2.78 12.75
CA LEU A 79 5.59 1.70 13.29
C LEU A 79 4.38 1.41 12.40
N LEU A 80 3.69 2.45 11.89
CA LEU A 80 2.55 2.28 10.99
C LEU A 80 2.97 1.65 9.66
N VAL A 81 4.09 2.05 9.09
CA VAL A 81 4.62 1.44 7.85
C VAL A 81 4.91 -0.04 8.04
N ASP A 82 5.48 -0.44 9.17
CA ASP A 82 5.84 -1.82 9.44
C ASP A 82 4.64 -2.70 9.80
N THR A 83 3.69 -2.15 10.53
CA THR A 83 2.56 -2.92 11.08
C THR A 83 1.32 -2.90 10.20
N THR A 84 1.15 -1.90 9.34
CA THR A 84 -0.03 -1.78 8.47
C THR A 84 -0.05 -2.90 7.44
N ARG A 85 -1.16 -3.64 7.38
CA ARG A 85 -1.40 -4.71 6.41
C ARG A 85 -2.31 -4.24 5.31
N LEU A 86 -1.85 -4.41 4.09
CA LEU A 86 -2.52 -3.99 2.87
C LEU A 86 -3.11 -5.18 2.14
N ARG A 87 -4.30 -5.00 1.58
CA ARG A 87 -4.92 -5.96 0.69
C ARG A 87 -5.08 -5.34 -0.69
N LEU A 88 -4.48 -5.96 -1.70
CA LEU A 88 -4.65 -5.54 -3.09
C LEU A 88 -6.12 -5.63 -3.49
N VAL A 89 -6.68 -4.52 -3.95
CA VAL A 89 -8.07 -4.43 -4.43
C VAL A 89 -8.12 -4.51 -5.95
N ARG A 90 -7.30 -3.67 -6.60
CA ARG A 90 -7.25 -3.60 -8.06
C ARG A 90 -5.96 -2.97 -8.54
N ARG A 91 -5.72 -3.08 -9.85
CA ARG A 91 -4.71 -2.29 -10.54
C ARG A 91 -5.39 -1.19 -11.33
N SER A 92 -4.86 0.01 -11.25
CA SER A 92 -5.33 1.17 -12.01
C SER A 92 -4.21 2.19 -12.12
N SER A 93 -4.06 2.77 -13.28
CA SER A 93 -3.13 3.89 -13.49
C SER A 93 -3.75 5.26 -13.19
N ILE A 94 -5.04 5.29 -12.84
CA ILE A 94 -5.77 6.53 -12.56
C ILE A 94 -6.10 6.55 -11.08
N ALA A 95 -5.52 7.52 -10.36
CA ALA A 95 -5.85 7.83 -8.97
C ALA A 95 -6.72 9.08 -8.92
N PRO A 96 -7.79 9.11 -8.11
CA PRO A 96 -8.54 10.33 -7.86
C PRO A 96 -7.66 11.31 -7.08
N LEU A 97 -7.61 12.57 -7.47
CA LEU A 97 -6.80 13.60 -6.76
C LEU A 97 -7.49 14.09 -5.48
N ASP A 98 -8.81 14.01 -5.41
CA ASP A 98 -9.59 14.44 -4.24
C ASP A 98 -9.21 13.62 -2.99
N GLY A 99 -8.79 14.30 -1.94
CA GLY A 99 -8.28 13.72 -0.70
C GLY A 99 -6.94 12.98 -0.83
N MET A 100 -6.22 13.15 -1.94
CA MET A 100 -4.94 12.48 -2.16
C MET A 100 -3.79 13.24 -1.53
N CYS A 101 -2.97 12.52 -0.77
CA CYS A 101 -1.69 13.03 -0.30
C CYS A 101 -0.58 12.03 -0.61
N LYS A 102 0.61 12.54 -0.89
CA LYS A 102 1.82 11.76 -1.03
C LYS A 102 2.61 11.83 0.27
N ILE A 103 2.93 10.68 0.83
CA ILE A 103 3.74 10.55 2.04
C ILE A 103 5.12 10.06 1.63
N VAL A 104 6.15 10.78 2.04
CA VAL A 104 7.55 10.44 1.78
C VAL A 104 8.30 10.42 3.10
N ILE A 105 8.92 9.31 3.42
CA ILE A 105 9.77 9.15 4.59
C ILE A 105 11.22 9.20 4.13
N ILE A 106 11.98 10.10 4.71
CA ILE A 106 13.35 10.38 4.30
C ILE A 106 14.28 10.12 5.48
N GLY A 107 15.37 9.40 5.24
CA GLY A 107 16.49 9.23 6.16
C GLY A 107 17.50 10.37 6.01
N GLU A 108 18.75 10.11 6.35
CA GLU A 108 19.80 11.13 6.31
C GLU A 108 20.06 11.61 4.88
N ASP A 109 20.23 10.70 3.90
CA ASP A 109 20.54 11.03 2.52
C ASP A 109 19.64 10.29 1.48
N GLU A 110 18.65 9.51 1.95
CA GLU A 110 17.89 8.62 1.08
C GLU A 110 16.41 8.58 1.44
N ILE A 111 15.58 8.36 0.44
CA ILE A 111 14.16 8.06 0.66
C ILE A 111 14.04 6.63 1.19
N ILE A 112 13.44 6.49 2.38
CA ILE A 112 13.16 5.20 3.02
C ILE A 112 11.97 4.54 2.34
N CYS A 113 10.85 5.26 2.25
CA CYS A 113 9.70 4.81 1.48
C CYS A 113 8.83 5.97 1.01
N SER A 114 8.00 5.71 -0.01
CA SER A 114 7.05 6.68 -0.53
C SER A 114 5.79 5.96 -1.01
N PHE A 115 4.64 6.51 -0.68
CA PHE A 115 3.33 6.01 -1.12
C PHE A 115 2.31 7.14 -1.16
N ASP A 116 1.27 6.95 -1.97
CA ASP A 116 0.16 7.88 -2.03
C ASP A 116 -0.99 7.33 -1.18
N TYR A 117 -1.58 8.19 -0.35
CA TYR A 117 -2.69 7.86 0.55
C TYR A 117 -3.90 8.75 0.25
N ASN A 118 -5.05 8.14 0.04
CA ASN A 118 -6.29 8.86 -0.15
C ASN A 118 -7.10 8.86 1.15
N LEU A 119 -7.20 10.04 1.77
CA LEU A 119 -7.91 10.27 3.02
C LEU A 119 -9.41 10.00 2.91
N THR A 120 -10.01 10.24 1.75
CA THR A 120 -11.46 10.08 1.53
C THR A 120 -11.84 8.61 1.39
N THR A 121 -11.03 7.83 0.65
CA THR A 121 -11.33 6.42 0.37
C THR A 121 -10.60 5.44 1.27
N ASN A 122 -9.69 5.92 2.13
CA ASN A 122 -8.81 5.11 2.97
C ASN A 122 -8.03 4.05 2.16
N SER A 123 -7.52 4.47 1.00
CA SER A 123 -6.80 3.61 0.07
C SER A 123 -5.36 4.08 -0.10
N ILE A 124 -4.45 3.12 -0.26
CA ILE A 124 -3.04 3.38 -0.56
C ILE A 124 -2.77 3.03 -2.01
N TYR A 125 -2.04 3.91 -2.68
CA TYR A 125 -1.64 3.77 -4.07
C TYR A 125 -0.12 3.64 -4.14
N ILE A 126 0.35 2.58 -4.77
CA ILE A 126 1.77 2.30 -4.98
C ILE A 126 1.95 1.84 -6.42
N GLY A 127 2.51 2.71 -7.25
CA GLY A 127 2.58 2.48 -8.69
C GLY A 127 1.20 2.34 -9.33
N ASP A 128 0.93 1.20 -9.96
CA ASP A 128 -0.36 0.86 -10.58
C ASP A 128 -1.30 0.06 -9.65
N ARG A 129 -0.92 -0.12 -8.39
CA ARG A 129 -1.64 -0.96 -7.43
C ARG A 129 -2.41 -0.13 -6.43
N ILE A 130 -3.66 -0.52 -6.19
CA ILE A 130 -4.53 0.09 -5.20
C ILE A 130 -4.79 -0.92 -4.09
N TYR A 131 -4.49 -0.52 -2.87
CA TYR A 131 -4.66 -1.33 -1.68
C TYR A 131 -5.72 -0.72 -0.77
N ALA A 132 -6.57 -1.56 -0.20
CA ALA A 132 -7.50 -1.14 0.85
C ALA A 132 -6.87 -1.33 2.23
N LEU A 133 -7.14 -0.37 3.11
CA LEU A 133 -6.87 -0.44 4.54
C LEU A 133 -8.12 -0.97 5.27
N ARG A 134 -7.89 -1.73 6.34
CA ARG A 134 -8.97 -2.01 7.30
C ARG A 134 -9.25 -0.74 8.11
N SER A 135 -10.48 -0.56 8.56
CA SER A 135 -10.89 0.60 9.37
C SER A 135 -10.02 0.80 10.61
N THR A 136 -9.61 -0.28 11.27
CA THR A 136 -8.72 -0.24 12.44
C THR A 136 -7.28 0.21 12.13
N GLN A 137 -6.89 0.29 10.87
CA GLN A 137 -5.55 0.70 10.42
C GLN A 137 -5.57 2.03 9.66
N SER A 138 -6.72 2.41 9.10
CA SER A 138 -6.87 3.69 8.41
C SER A 138 -6.95 4.86 9.37
N GLU A 139 -7.58 4.68 10.53
CA GLU A 139 -7.74 5.73 11.54
C GLU A 139 -6.38 6.23 12.05
N PRO A 140 -5.45 5.38 12.55
CA PRO A 140 -4.13 5.84 13.00
C PRO A 140 -3.32 6.55 11.89
N LEU A 141 -3.38 6.07 10.65
CA LEU A 141 -2.67 6.69 9.54
C LEU A 141 -3.28 8.05 9.17
N SER A 142 -4.61 8.15 9.19
CA SER A 142 -5.34 9.39 8.94
C SER A 142 -5.05 10.44 10.02
N GLU A 143 -5.11 10.05 11.30
CA GLU A 143 -4.82 10.93 12.43
C GLU A 143 -3.38 11.45 12.39
N LEU A 144 -2.41 10.56 12.13
CA LEU A 144 -1.01 10.96 12.02
C LEU A 144 -0.77 11.90 10.84
N THR A 145 -1.40 11.63 9.69
CA THR A 145 -1.32 12.49 8.52
C THR A 145 -1.92 13.87 8.81
N ALA A 146 -3.08 13.93 9.46
CA ALA A 146 -3.71 15.18 9.89
C ALA A 146 -2.86 15.96 10.89
N ALA A 147 -2.23 15.27 11.85
CA ALA A 147 -1.32 15.88 12.82
C ALA A 147 -0.11 16.53 12.12
N ILE A 148 0.46 15.88 11.10
CA ILE A 148 1.58 16.42 10.32
C ILE A 148 1.12 17.66 9.52
N CYS A 149 -0.07 17.63 8.95
CA CYS A 149 -0.64 18.75 8.22
C CYS A 149 -1.12 19.92 9.12
N GLY A 150 -1.10 19.76 10.47
CA GLY A 150 -1.58 20.78 11.40
C GLY A 150 -3.10 20.96 11.40
N GLU A 151 -3.84 19.93 11.00
CA GLU A 151 -5.31 19.88 10.94
C GLU A 151 -5.95 19.35 12.25
N VAL A 152 -5.26 19.48 13.40
CA VAL A 152 -5.75 19.05 14.71
C VAL A 152 -6.33 20.19 15.50
#